data_406093117910a26f7e1631f87125710d
#
_entry.id   406093117910a26f7e1631f87125710d
#
_cell.length_a   1.000
_cell.length_b   1.000
_cell.length_c   1.000
_cell.angle_alpha   90.00
_cell.angle_beta   90.00
_cell.angle_gamma   90.00
#
_symmetry.space_group_name_H-M   'P 1'
#
loop_
_entity.id
_entity.type
_entity.pdbx_description
1 polymer ?
#
loop_
_entity_poly.entity_id
_entity_poly.type
_entity_poly.pdbx_seq_one_letter_code
_entity_poly.pdbx_strand_id
1 'polypeptide(L)'
;GGLGPNEDDLTKQTLAKFLKRGLVFDEEASQRLDDFFATRPQYARTPNNERQAQIIEGFTAIQNITGLAVGGLQEVDGVTYVVLPGPPSELKPMVSENLVPLLSTNHTKLYSRVLRFFGIGESQLVTVLKDLIEGQTDPTLAPYAKTGEVTLRLSTKAKSQEAADVKLDMLEAHIAAIPTIEGQPLGDLIYGYGEDNSLASVVFQLLKDTDQTLTAAESLTAGLFQSSLADFPGASQVFKGGFVTYSIEEKAKMLQIPLEELRAHGVVSAFTAEKMAEQARLLTGSDLGIGLTGVAGPEELEGQPAGTVFIGLSTKEGNQSTRVVIGGRSRSDVRYIATLHAFNMVRRALLKS
;
A
#
# COMPACT_ATOMS: atom_id res chain seq x y z
N GLY A 1 22.74 3.15 8.05
CA GLY A 1 22.56 4.48 8.62
C GLY A 1 23.78 4.99 9.34
N GLY A 2 23.68 6.19 9.95
CA GLY A 2 24.80 6.82 10.69
C GLY A 2 25.89 7.36 9.78
N LEU A 3 25.55 7.87 8.58
CA LEU A 3 26.46 8.49 7.61
C LEU A 3 26.25 10.00 7.48
N GLY A 4 25.36 10.57 8.26
CA GLY A 4 25.02 12.00 8.24
C GLY A 4 26.08 12.89 8.88
N PRO A 5 25.75 14.19 9.05
CA PRO A 5 26.68 15.19 9.60
C PRO A 5 26.69 15.26 11.15
N ASN A 6 25.79 14.54 11.83
CA ASN A 6 25.61 14.69 13.27
C ASN A 6 26.72 13.98 14.09
N GLU A 7 26.87 14.33 15.36
CA GLU A 7 27.87 13.74 16.25
C GLU A 7 27.65 12.23 16.51
N ASP A 8 26.40 11.77 16.42
CA ASP A 8 26.00 10.37 16.59
C ASP A 8 26.09 9.55 15.29
N ASP A 9 26.40 10.18 14.14
CA ASP A 9 26.67 9.50 12.87
C ASP A 9 28.09 8.91 12.85
N LEU A 10 28.26 7.77 13.50
CA LEU A 10 29.58 7.17 13.76
C LEU A 10 29.91 5.91 12.94
N THR A 11 29.06 5.53 11.98
CA THR A 11 29.21 4.25 11.27
C THR A 11 30.53 4.15 10.49
N LYS A 12 30.88 5.19 9.70
CA LYS A 12 32.14 5.19 8.93
C LYS A 12 33.36 5.17 9.85
N GLN A 13 33.35 6.02 10.88
CA GLN A 13 34.44 6.13 11.86
C GLN A 13 34.68 4.82 12.62
N THR A 14 33.60 4.18 13.06
CA THR A 14 33.66 2.93 13.82
C THR A 14 34.17 1.79 12.95
N LEU A 15 33.67 1.66 11.73
CA LEU A 15 34.10 0.64 10.80
C LEU A 15 35.53 0.88 10.32
N ALA A 16 35.93 2.13 10.03
CA ALA A 16 37.30 2.48 9.68
C ALA A 16 38.27 2.10 10.80
N LYS A 17 37.95 2.43 12.05
CA LYS A 17 38.73 2.04 13.22
C LYS A 17 38.84 0.51 13.37
N PHE A 18 37.73 -0.20 13.18
CA PHE A 18 37.72 -1.68 13.23
C PHE A 18 38.64 -2.29 12.16
N LEU A 19 38.60 -1.76 10.94
CA LEU A 19 39.40 -2.20 9.81
C LEU A 19 40.83 -1.63 9.81
N LYS A 20 41.19 -0.79 10.80
CA LYS A 20 42.48 -0.10 10.92
C LYS A 20 42.78 0.76 9.68
N ARG A 21 41.80 1.48 9.16
CA ARG A 21 41.87 2.33 7.98
C ARG A 21 41.54 3.78 8.33
N GLY A 22 41.97 4.70 7.46
CA GLY A 22 41.61 6.13 7.54
C GLY A 22 40.26 6.43 6.91
N LEU A 23 39.85 7.69 7.00
CA LEU A 23 38.76 8.27 6.21
C LEU A 23 39.37 9.22 5.18
N VAL A 24 38.90 9.15 3.95
CA VAL A 24 39.32 10.02 2.83
C VAL A 24 38.10 10.64 2.18
N PHE A 25 38.30 11.79 1.53
CA PHE A 25 37.23 12.43 0.78
C PHE A 25 37.05 11.78 -0.60
N ASP A 26 35.80 11.53 -0.97
CA ASP A 26 35.43 11.17 -2.33
C ASP A 26 35.20 12.44 -3.15
N GLU A 27 35.83 12.52 -4.32
CA GLU A 27 35.78 13.74 -5.14
C GLU A 27 34.37 14.05 -5.66
N GLU A 28 33.64 13.04 -6.13
CA GLU A 28 32.30 13.20 -6.65
C GLU A 28 31.31 13.60 -5.55
N ALA A 29 31.39 12.97 -4.39
CA ALA A 29 30.56 13.33 -3.25
C ALA A 29 30.88 14.74 -2.71
N SER A 30 32.16 15.13 -2.74
CA SER A 30 32.59 16.49 -2.37
C SER A 30 32.03 17.54 -3.34
N GLN A 31 32.11 17.30 -4.65
CA GLN A 31 31.54 18.17 -5.65
C GLN A 31 30.03 18.31 -5.51
N ARG A 32 29.31 17.19 -5.26
CA ARG A 32 27.87 17.18 -4.99
C ARG A 32 27.50 18.01 -3.77
N LEU A 33 28.32 17.95 -2.71
CA LEU A 33 28.13 18.74 -1.51
C LEU A 33 28.29 20.24 -1.83
N ASP A 34 29.31 20.61 -2.61
CA ASP A 34 29.56 21.98 -3.07
C ASP A 34 28.38 22.51 -3.90
N ASP A 35 27.91 21.75 -4.87
CA ASP A 35 26.79 22.09 -5.75
C ASP A 35 25.48 22.26 -4.97
N PHE A 36 25.26 21.42 -3.98
CA PHE A 36 24.06 21.48 -3.12
C PHE A 36 23.99 22.82 -2.38
N PHE A 37 25.09 23.27 -1.75
CA PHE A 37 25.11 24.52 -1.00
C PHE A 37 25.20 25.74 -1.93
N ALA A 38 25.86 25.64 -3.06
CA ALA A 38 25.90 26.73 -4.05
C ALA A 38 24.52 27.05 -4.61
N THR A 39 23.68 26.03 -4.83
CA THR A 39 22.32 26.19 -5.38
C THR A 39 21.26 26.51 -4.32
N ARG A 40 21.60 26.45 -3.02
CA ARG A 40 20.67 26.63 -1.89
C ARG A 40 21.25 27.57 -0.82
N PRO A 41 21.44 28.85 -1.11
CA PRO A 41 22.09 29.79 -0.19
C PRO A 41 21.34 30.01 1.14
N GLN A 42 20.08 29.57 1.24
CA GLN A 42 19.32 29.57 2.49
C GLN A 42 19.82 28.56 3.52
N TYR A 43 20.61 27.55 3.13
CA TYR A 43 21.21 26.59 4.05
C TYR A 43 22.68 26.96 4.32
N ALA A 44 23.01 27.10 5.61
CA ALA A 44 24.40 27.32 6.01
C ALA A 44 25.21 26.04 5.95
N ARG A 45 26.31 26.01 5.20
CA ARG A 45 27.27 24.91 5.26
C ARG A 45 28.04 24.96 6.57
N THR A 46 28.14 23.84 7.24
CA THR A 46 28.93 23.71 8.46
C THR A 46 30.06 22.69 8.26
N PRO A 47 31.16 22.75 9.05
CA PRO A 47 32.24 21.77 8.95
C PRO A 47 31.79 20.31 9.10
N ASN A 48 30.72 20.06 9.80
CA ASN A 48 30.18 18.72 9.98
C ASN A 48 29.61 18.14 8.67
N ASN A 49 29.16 18.97 7.73
CA ASN A 49 28.67 18.50 6.43
C ASN A 49 29.74 17.78 5.62
N GLU A 50 31.03 18.13 5.80
CA GLU A 50 32.15 17.47 5.13
C GLU A 50 32.21 15.95 5.39
N ARG A 51 31.74 15.51 6.54
CA ARG A 51 31.69 14.07 6.91
C ARG A 51 30.84 13.26 5.95
N GLN A 52 29.87 13.88 5.30
CA GLN A 52 28.97 13.20 4.35
C GLN A 52 29.71 12.79 3.07
N ALA A 53 30.75 13.53 2.66
CA ALA A 53 31.58 13.24 1.50
C ALA A 53 32.77 12.30 1.80
N GLN A 54 32.96 11.89 3.04
CA GLN A 54 34.05 10.97 3.43
C GLN A 54 33.66 9.50 3.15
N ILE A 55 34.64 8.69 2.72
CA ILE A 55 34.57 7.23 2.63
C ILE A 55 35.72 6.61 3.45
N ILE A 56 35.61 5.32 3.74
CA ILE A 56 36.70 4.56 4.36
C ILE A 56 37.78 4.34 3.29
N GLU A 57 39.03 4.55 3.65
CA GLU A 57 40.18 4.37 2.75
C GLU A 57 40.17 2.97 2.11
N GLY A 58 40.26 2.93 0.77
CA GLY A 58 40.23 1.68 -0.02
C GLY A 58 38.81 1.17 -0.31
N PHE A 59 37.74 1.84 0.13
CA PHE A 59 36.38 1.52 -0.27
C PHE A 59 36.05 2.12 -1.63
N THR A 60 35.30 1.40 -2.43
CA THR A 60 34.64 1.93 -3.64
C THR A 60 33.43 2.74 -3.20
N ALA A 61 33.36 3.98 -3.66
CA ALA A 61 32.23 4.87 -3.36
C ALA A 61 30.92 4.35 -3.98
N ILE A 62 29.83 4.39 -3.21
CA ILE A 62 28.48 4.19 -3.69
C ILE A 62 27.81 5.56 -3.64
N GLN A 63 27.63 6.18 -4.81
CA GLN A 63 27.12 7.53 -4.93
C GLN A 63 25.63 7.63 -4.51
N ASN A 64 25.32 8.71 -3.81
CA ASN A 64 23.96 8.99 -3.33
C ASN A 64 23.30 10.04 -4.22
N ILE A 65 22.46 9.63 -5.14
CA ILE A 65 21.81 10.53 -6.10
C ILE A 65 20.64 11.32 -5.52
N THR A 66 20.10 10.90 -4.37
CA THR A 66 18.94 11.51 -3.71
C THR A 66 19.27 12.26 -2.44
N GLY A 67 20.49 12.11 -1.93
CA GLY A 67 21.01 12.76 -0.73
C GLY A 67 22.48 13.15 -0.87
N LEU A 68 23.14 13.45 0.26
CA LEU A 68 24.53 13.96 0.28
C LEU A 68 25.53 12.93 0.85
N ALA A 69 25.07 12.02 1.70
CA ALA A 69 25.94 11.07 2.38
C ALA A 69 26.35 9.93 1.44
N VAL A 70 27.61 9.92 0.99
CA VAL A 70 28.16 8.84 0.14
C VAL A 70 28.26 7.54 0.94
N GLY A 71 27.87 6.44 0.31
CA GLY A 71 28.10 5.09 0.80
C GLY A 71 29.44 4.52 0.37
N GLY A 72 29.71 3.28 0.73
CA GLY A 72 30.94 2.61 0.31
C GLY A 72 30.85 1.10 0.40
N LEU A 73 31.63 0.41 -0.41
CA LEU A 73 31.75 -1.05 -0.45
C LEU A 73 33.22 -1.46 -0.56
N GLN A 74 33.63 -2.49 0.20
CA GLN A 74 34.93 -3.12 0.08
C GLN A 74 34.88 -4.56 0.60
N GLU A 75 35.58 -5.45 -0.06
CA GLU A 75 35.90 -6.79 0.47
C GLU A 75 37.21 -6.75 1.24
N VAL A 76 37.20 -7.24 2.47
CA VAL A 76 38.38 -7.38 3.33
C VAL A 76 38.34 -8.75 3.96
N ASP A 77 39.40 -9.54 3.76
CA ASP A 77 39.55 -10.91 4.30
C ASP A 77 38.36 -11.84 4.00
N GLY A 78 37.81 -11.75 2.78
CA GLY A 78 36.65 -12.54 2.31
C GLY A 78 35.30 -12.09 2.87
N VAL A 79 35.23 -10.95 3.56
CA VAL A 79 34.01 -10.33 4.05
C VAL A 79 33.73 -9.04 3.27
N THR A 80 32.57 -8.94 2.65
CA THR A 80 32.13 -7.72 1.96
C THR A 80 31.46 -6.77 2.94
N TYR A 81 32.07 -5.63 3.18
CA TYR A 81 31.54 -4.53 4.00
C TYR A 81 30.84 -3.52 3.12
N VAL A 82 29.61 -3.18 3.48
CA VAL A 82 28.81 -2.16 2.78
C VAL A 82 28.29 -1.15 3.79
N VAL A 83 28.48 0.13 3.53
CA VAL A 83 27.92 1.23 4.33
C VAL A 83 27.00 2.07 3.48
N LEU A 84 25.75 2.30 3.97
CA LEU A 84 24.71 3.02 3.26
C LEU A 84 23.95 3.93 4.22
N PRO A 85 23.36 5.05 3.72
CA PRO A 85 22.53 5.95 4.54
C PRO A 85 21.28 5.23 5.07
N GLY A 86 20.65 5.82 6.11
CA GLY A 86 19.47 5.23 6.75
C GLY A 86 18.13 5.55 6.07
N PRO A 87 17.89 6.79 5.61
CA PRO A 87 16.60 7.16 5.03
C PRO A 87 16.22 6.28 3.83
N PRO A 88 14.99 5.69 3.80
CA PRO A 88 14.57 4.81 2.70
C PRO A 88 14.62 5.46 1.31
N SER A 89 14.40 6.78 1.22
CA SER A 89 14.49 7.55 -0.02
C SER A 89 15.90 7.61 -0.61
N GLU A 90 16.94 7.47 0.23
CA GLU A 90 18.34 7.40 -0.18
C GLU A 90 18.79 5.95 -0.35
N LEU A 91 18.49 5.11 0.64
CA LEU A 91 18.90 3.71 0.69
C LEU A 91 18.40 2.91 -0.52
N LYS A 92 17.12 3.01 -0.87
CA LYS A 92 16.51 2.20 -1.94
C LYS A 92 17.18 2.41 -3.30
N PRO A 93 17.36 3.64 -3.82
CA PRO A 93 18.07 3.86 -5.09
C PRO A 93 19.53 3.38 -5.05
N MET A 94 20.25 3.65 -3.95
CA MET A 94 21.64 3.23 -3.82
C MET A 94 21.78 1.69 -3.83
N VAL A 95 20.83 0.98 -3.25
CA VAL A 95 20.81 -0.49 -3.29
C VAL A 95 20.47 -0.99 -4.69
N SER A 96 19.35 -0.52 -5.28
CA SER A 96 18.85 -1.04 -6.55
C SER A 96 19.76 -0.71 -7.74
N GLU A 97 20.30 0.50 -7.80
CA GLU A 97 21.03 1.00 -8.96
C GLU A 97 22.54 0.73 -8.89
N ASN A 98 23.11 0.72 -7.66
CA ASN A 98 24.55 0.60 -7.50
C ASN A 98 24.98 -0.71 -6.82
N LEU A 99 24.35 -1.10 -5.71
CA LEU A 99 24.82 -2.23 -4.92
C LEU A 99 24.45 -3.59 -5.53
N VAL A 100 23.19 -3.75 -5.96
CA VAL A 100 22.70 -5.00 -6.54
C VAL A 100 23.52 -5.42 -7.77
N PRO A 101 23.83 -4.54 -8.74
CA PRO A 101 24.69 -4.89 -9.87
C PRO A 101 26.10 -5.35 -9.46
N LEU A 102 26.70 -4.73 -8.42
CA LEU A 102 28.04 -5.07 -7.93
C LEU A 102 28.09 -6.43 -7.23
N LEU A 103 27.00 -6.79 -6.51
CA LEU A 103 26.94 -8.06 -5.76
C LEU A 103 26.36 -9.20 -6.59
N SER A 104 25.77 -8.95 -7.74
CA SER A 104 25.12 -9.94 -8.59
C SER A 104 26.17 -10.76 -9.36
N THR A 105 26.84 -11.70 -8.68
CA THR A 105 27.85 -12.59 -9.28
C THR A 105 27.28 -13.92 -9.78
N ASN A 106 26.03 -14.25 -9.45
CA ASN A 106 25.39 -15.52 -9.80
C ASN A 106 24.41 -15.38 -10.97
N HIS A 107 24.44 -16.35 -11.90
CA HIS A 107 23.52 -16.45 -13.03
C HIS A 107 22.06 -16.74 -12.64
N THR A 108 21.77 -17.02 -11.36
CA THR A 108 20.41 -17.20 -10.84
C THR A 108 20.01 -15.98 -10.00
N LYS A 109 18.83 -15.43 -10.29
CA LYS A 109 18.24 -14.32 -9.53
C LYS A 109 17.03 -14.82 -8.75
N LEU A 110 16.71 -14.12 -7.66
CA LEU A 110 15.47 -14.31 -6.92
C LEU A 110 14.37 -13.48 -7.58
N TYR A 111 13.31 -14.16 -7.99
CA TYR A 111 12.10 -13.54 -8.53
C TYR A 111 10.97 -13.71 -7.54
N SER A 112 10.14 -12.70 -7.38
CA SER A 112 9.00 -12.74 -6.48
C SER A 112 7.74 -12.20 -7.13
N ARG A 113 6.61 -12.80 -6.77
CA ARG A 113 5.26 -12.34 -7.10
C ARG A 113 4.48 -12.20 -5.80
N VAL A 114 3.79 -11.09 -5.63
CA VAL A 114 2.94 -10.85 -4.46
C VAL A 114 1.49 -10.92 -4.89
N LEU A 115 0.76 -11.88 -4.34
CA LEU A 115 -0.70 -11.98 -4.46
C LEU A 115 -1.34 -11.19 -3.31
N ARG A 116 -2.37 -10.43 -3.62
CA ARG A 116 -3.08 -9.61 -2.65
C ARG A 116 -4.50 -10.13 -2.47
N PHE A 117 -4.85 -10.46 -1.23
CA PHE A 117 -6.13 -11.05 -0.88
C PHE A 117 -6.98 -10.05 -0.08
N PHE A 118 -8.28 -10.03 -0.40
CA PHE A 118 -9.27 -9.33 0.40
C PHE A 118 -10.45 -10.27 0.70
N GLY A 119 -10.94 -10.22 1.95
CA GLY A 119 -12.05 -11.06 2.40
C GLY A 119 -11.62 -12.37 3.07
N ILE A 120 -10.31 -12.54 3.35
CA ILE A 120 -9.77 -13.65 4.15
C ILE A 120 -8.79 -13.11 5.18
N GLY A 121 -8.80 -13.68 6.38
CA GLY A 121 -7.82 -13.38 7.42
C GLY A 121 -6.53 -14.19 7.27
N GLU A 122 -5.42 -13.68 7.82
CA GLU A 122 -4.12 -14.36 7.78
C GLU A 122 -4.20 -15.78 8.34
N SER A 123 -4.83 -15.96 9.50
CA SER A 123 -4.97 -17.27 10.16
C SER A 123 -5.73 -18.28 9.29
N GLN A 124 -6.80 -17.86 8.61
CA GLN A 124 -7.51 -18.71 7.66
C GLN A 124 -6.65 -19.08 6.46
N LEU A 125 -5.96 -18.06 5.86
CA LEU A 125 -5.09 -18.28 4.71
C LEU A 125 -3.97 -19.27 5.05
N VAL A 126 -3.28 -19.09 6.18
CA VAL A 126 -2.23 -20.01 6.66
C VAL A 126 -2.80 -21.42 6.90
N THR A 127 -4.00 -21.52 7.46
CA THR A 127 -4.65 -22.82 7.72
C THR A 127 -4.91 -23.60 6.43
N VAL A 128 -5.49 -22.97 5.41
CA VAL A 128 -5.79 -23.64 4.14
C VAL A 128 -4.55 -23.88 3.27
N LEU A 129 -3.48 -23.14 3.48
CA LEU A 129 -2.19 -23.30 2.79
C LEU A 129 -1.18 -24.14 3.59
N LYS A 130 -1.56 -24.73 4.73
CA LYS A 130 -0.65 -25.40 5.66
C LYS A 130 0.27 -26.39 4.97
N ASP A 131 -0.27 -27.30 4.19
CA ASP A 131 0.51 -28.36 3.53
C ASP A 131 1.51 -27.79 2.51
N LEU A 132 1.13 -26.71 1.81
CA LEU A 132 2.05 -25.99 0.90
C LEU A 132 3.16 -25.26 1.67
N ILE A 133 2.84 -24.68 2.82
CA ILE A 133 3.83 -23.96 3.65
C ILE A 133 4.83 -24.95 4.27
N GLU A 134 4.35 -26.07 4.78
CA GLU A 134 5.22 -27.09 5.43
C GLU A 134 6.05 -27.87 4.42
N GLY A 135 5.52 -28.16 3.23
CA GLY A 135 6.19 -28.93 2.18
C GLY A 135 6.97 -28.11 1.16
N GLN A 136 7.04 -26.78 1.32
CA GLN A 136 7.65 -25.89 0.30
C GLN A 136 9.16 -26.11 0.14
N THR A 137 9.62 -26.01 -1.10
CA THR A 137 11.04 -26.03 -1.46
C THR A 137 11.41 -24.86 -2.38
N ASP A 138 11.04 -24.92 -3.64
CA ASP A 138 11.19 -23.85 -4.64
C ASP A 138 10.08 -24.02 -5.71
N PRO A 139 9.14 -23.08 -5.88
CA PRO A 139 9.04 -21.77 -5.20
C PRO A 139 8.66 -21.86 -3.71
N THR A 140 9.04 -20.84 -2.94
CA THR A 140 8.59 -20.63 -1.56
C THR A 140 7.41 -19.67 -1.51
N LEU A 141 6.60 -19.74 -0.46
CA LEU A 141 5.50 -18.83 -0.19
C LEU A 141 5.54 -18.31 1.25
N ALA A 142 5.19 -17.05 1.45
CA ALA A 142 5.18 -16.40 2.75
C ALA A 142 4.00 -15.42 2.86
N PRO A 143 3.08 -15.63 3.85
CA PRO A 143 1.98 -14.71 4.11
C PRO A 143 2.45 -13.50 4.94
N TYR A 144 1.81 -12.35 4.71
CA TYR A 144 2.00 -11.12 5.47
C TYR A 144 0.66 -10.46 5.72
N ALA A 145 0.33 -10.24 7.00
CA ALA A 145 -0.86 -9.50 7.39
C ALA A 145 -0.67 -7.99 7.16
N LYS A 146 -1.73 -7.35 6.67
CA LYS A 146 -1.91 -5.90 6.64
C LYS A 146 -3.27 -5.56 7.27
N THR A 147 -3.50 -4.31 7.62
CA THR A 147 -4.79 -3.89 8.16
C THR A 147 -5.90 -4.14 7.13
N GLY A 148 -6.77 -5.13 7.39
CA GLY A 148 -7.90 -5.49 6.53
C GLY A 148 -7.58 -6.30 5.28
N GLU A 149 -6.32 -6.67 5.04
CA GLU A 149 -5.86 -7.40 3.86
C GLU A 149 -4.80 -8.44 4.25
N VAL A 150 -4.56 -9.41 3.37
CA VAL A 150 -3.41 -10.32 3.45
C VAL A 150 -2.67 -10.33 2.13
N THR A 151 -1.35 -10.35 2.17
CA THR A 151 -0.52 -10.58 0.99
C THR A 151 0.21 -11.90 1.12
N LEU A 152 0.39 -12.58 0.00
CA LEU A 152 1.16 -13.82 -0.10
C LEU A 152 2.29 -13.60 -1.11
N ARG A 153 3.53 -13.63 -0.64
CA ARG A 153 4.70 -13.53 -1.50
C ARG A 153 5.12 -14.91 -1.94
N LEU A 154 5.17 -15.12 -3.25
CA LEU A 154 5.77 -16.30 -3.88
C LEU A 154 7.16 -15.93 -4.35
N SER A 155 8.17 -16.79 -4.09
CA SER A 155 9.56 -16.49 -4.47
C SER A 155 10.24 -17.72 -5.04
N THR A 156 10.98 -17.55 -6.14
CA THR A 156 11.74 -18.62 -6.79
C THR A 156 13.09 -18.14 -7.28
N LYS A 157 14.07 -19.04 -7.32
CA LYS A 157 15.35 -18.82 -7.99
C LYS A 157 15.28 -19.31 -9.43
N ALA A 158 15.64 -18.45 -10.37
CA ALA A 158 15.67 -18.79 -11.80
C ALA A 158 16.80 -18.06 -12.53
N LYS A 159 17.13 -18.53 -13.75
CA LYS A 159 18.13 -17.91 -14.62
C LYS A 159 17.53 -16.77 -15.46
N SER A 160 16.22 -16.76 -15.67
CA SER A 160 15.51 -15.73 -16.41
C SER A 160 14.13 -15.47 -15.82
N GLN A 161 13.49 -14.37 -16.22
CA GLN A 161 12.12 -14.03 -15.83
C GLN A 161 11.13 -15.10 -16.31
N GLU A 162 11.26 -15.55 -17.56
CA GLU A 162 10.37 -16.54 -18.15
C GLU A 162 10.42 -17.87 -17.37
N ALA A 163 11.64 -18.30 -16.98
CA ALA A 163 11.80 -19.51 -16.16
C ALA A 163 11.22 -19.36 -14.75
N ALA A 164 11.25 -18.14 -14.21
CA ALA A 164 10.61 -17.84 -12.93
C ALA A 164 9.08 -17.83 -13.08
N ASP A 165 8.57 -17.19 -14.11
CA ASP A 165 7.12 -17.07 -14.34
C ASP A 165 6.45 -18.43 -14.48
N VAL A 166 7.04 -19.37 -15.22
CA VAL A 166 6.52 -20.76 -15.31
C VAL A 166 6.32 -21.39 -13.93
N LYS A 167 7.29 -21.27 -13.03
CA LYS A 167 7.20 -21.83 -11.68
C LYS A 167 6.17 -21.09 -10.82
N LEU A 168 6.15 -19.76 -10.89
CA LEU A 168 5.24 -18.91 -10.13
C LEU A 168 3.79 -19.09 -10.61
N ASP A 169 3.56 -19.22 -11.91
CA ASP A 169 2.23 -19.48 -12.49
C ASP A 169 1.66 -20.83 -12.02
N MET A 170 2.50 -21.88 -12.00
CA MET A 170 2.08 -23.20 -11.50
C MET A 170 1.69 -23.15 -10.02
N LEU A 171 2.49 -22.49 -9.19
CA LEU A 171 2.18 -22.35 -7.77
C LEU A 171 0.94 -21.48 -7.53
N GLU A 172 0.83 -20.37 -8.24
CA GLU A 172 -0.34 -19.49 -8.16
C GLU A 172 -1.63 -20.21 -8.58
N ALA A 173 -1.62 -20.94 -9.70
CA ALA A 173 -2.77 -21.71 -10.15
C ALA A 173 -3.18 -22.77 -9.11
N HIS A 174 -2.21 -23.41 -8.48
CA HIS A 174 -2.49 -24.36 -7.39
C HIS A 174 -3.14 -23.65 -6.18
N ILE A 175 -2.55 -22.53 -5.74
CA ILE A 175 -3.10 -21.73 -4.63
C ILE A 175 -4.52 -21.25 -4.96
N ALA A 176 -4.74 -20.72 -6.16
CA ALA A 176 -6.02 -20.19 -6.59
C ALA A 176 -7.15 -21.26 -6.56
N ALA A 177 -6.82 -22.52 -6.78
CA ALA A 177 -7.77 -23.63 -6.76
C ALA A 177 -8.10 -24.14 -5.36
N ILE A 178 -7.31 -23.81 -4.33
CA ILE A 178 -7.55 -24.25 -2.95
C ILE A 178 -8.81 -23.56 -2.40
N PRO A 179 -9.76 -24.33 -1.83
CA PRO A 179 -10.95 -23.73 -1.23
C PRO A 179 -10.63 -23.08 0.12
N THR A 180 -11.31 -22.00 0.43
CA THR A 180 -11.41 -21.46 1.80
C THR A 180 -12.16 -22.45 2.70
N ILE A 181 -12.22 -22.18 3.99
CA ILE A 181 -13.01 -22.97 4.95
C ILE A 181 -14.50 -23.01 4.55
N GLU A 182 -14.99 -21.92 3.95
CA GLU A 182 -16.37 -21.78 3.45
C GLU A 182 -16.58 -22.38 2.05
N GLY A 183 -15.53 -22.94 1.43
CA GLY A 183 -15.59 -23.64 0.14
C GLY A 183 -15.40 -22.73 -1.09
N GLN A 184 -15.18 -21.43 -0.93
CA GLN A 184 -14.89 -20.54 -2.04
C GLN A 184 -13.41 -20.70 -2.47
N PRO A 185 -13.08 -20.77 -3.78
CA PRO A 185 -11.69 -20.79 -4.24
C PRO A 185 -10.91 -19.54 -3.80
N LEU A 186 -9.66 -19.73 -3.35
CA LEU A 186 -8.79 -18.61 -2.97
C LEU A 186 -8.57 -17.62 -4.12
N GLY A 187 -8.59 -18.10 -5.36
CA GLY A 187 -8.47 -17.26 -6.55
C GLY A 187 -9.51 -16.15 -6.64
N ASP A 188 -10.73 -16.38 -6.17
CA ASP A 188 -11.82 -15.37 -6.16
C ASP A 188 -11.55 -14.21 -5.17
N LEU A 189 -10.65 -14.44 -4.22
CA LEU A 189 -10.25 -13.46 -3.21
C LEU A 189 -9.00 -12.67 -3.60
N ILE A 190 -8.29 -13.09 -4.65
CA ILE A 190 -7.16 -12.33 -5.20
C ILE A 190 -7.73 -11.09 -5.91
N TYR A 191 -7.36 -9.91 -5.41
CA TYR A 191 -7.82 -8.67 -6.02
C TYR A 191 -6.75 -7.95 -6.84
N GLY A 192 -5.48 -8.33 -6.67
CA GLY A 192 -4.38 -7.68 -7.36
C GLY A 192 -3.02 -8.29 -7.04
N TYR A 193 -1.99 -7.70 -7.63
CA TYR A 193 -0.61 -8.17 -7.58
C TYR A 193 0.35 -7.03 -7.22
N GLY A 194 1.51 -7.39 -6.65
CA GLY A 194 2.60 -6.45 -6.36
C GLY A 194 2.56 -5.85 -4.95
N GLU A 195 3.70 -5.29 -4.55
CA GLU A 195 3.88 -4.73 -3.19
C GLU A 195 3.12 -3.43 -2.97
N ASP A 196 3.11 -2.56 -3.98
CA ASP A 196 2.60 -1.18 -3.89
C ASP A 196 1.17 -1.04 -4.43
N ASN A 197 0.52 -2.15 -4.77
CA ASN A 197 -0.86 -2.14 -5.24
C ASN A 197 -1.85 -2.03 -4.06
N SER A 198 -3.08 -1.61 -4.35
CA SER A 198 -4.17 -1.48 -3.38
C SER A 198 -5.52 -1.70 -4.05
N LEU A 199 -6.58 -1.96 -3.26
CA LEU A 199 -7.95 -2.01 -3.80
C LEU A 199 -8.35 -0.70 -4.48
N ALA A 200 -7.92 0.45 -3.93
CA ALA A 200 -8.18 1.75 -4.53
C ALA A 200 -7.52 1.89 -5.91
N SER A 201 -6.24 1.47 -6.05
CA SER A 201 -5.53 1.53 -7.34
C SER A 201 -6.13 0.58 -8.38
N VAL A 202 -6.55 -0.62 -7.96
CA VAL A 202 -7.23 -1.57 -8.86
C VAL A 202 -8.56 -1.01 -9.33
N VAL A 203 -9.37 -0.44 -8.43
CA VAL A 203 -10.64 0.19 -8.79
C VAL A 203 -10.41 1.40 -9.70
N PHE A 204 -9.42 2.25 -9.38
CA PHE A 204 -9.07 3.39 -10.21
C PHE A 204 -8.73 2.97 -11.66
N GLN A 205 -7.93 1.91 -11.81
CA GLN A 205 -7.59 1.40 -13.15
C GLN A 205 -8.81 0.81 -13.87
N LEU A 206 -9.63 0.02 -13.18
CA LEU A 206 -10.86 -0.55 -13.76
C LEU A 206 -11.84 0.53 -14.22
N LEU A 207 -12.01 1.60 -13.45
CA LEU A 207 -12.85 2.74 -13.85
C LEU A 207 -12.33 3.40 -15.13
N LYS A 208 -11.02 3.55 -15.27
CA LYS A 208 -10.41 4.08 -16.51
C LYS A 208 -10.62 3.15 -17.69
N ASP A 209 -10.39 1.85 -17.50
CA ASP A 209 -10.49 0.86 -18.56
C ASP A 209 -11.93 0.68 -19.08
N THR A 210 -12.92 0.92 -18.20
CA THR A 210 -14.35 0.84 -18.53
C THR A 210 -15.00 2.19 -18.87
N ASP A 211 -14.24 3.29 -18.85
CA ASP A 211 -14.70 4.68 -19.04
C ASP A 211 -15.89 5.03 -18.14
N GLN A 212 -15.83 4.57 -16.86
CA GLN A 212 -16.87 4.81 -15.87
C GLN A 212 -16.41 5.78 -14.80
N THR A 213 -17.35 6.49 -14.22
CA THR A 213 -17.14 7.48 -13.16
C THR A 213 -17.75 7.01 -11.84
N LEU A 214 -17.07 7.33 -10.73
CA LEU A 214 -17.45 6.97 -9.38
C LEU A 214 -17.64 8.21 -8.51
N THR A 215 -18.63 8.17 -7.62
CA THR A 215 -18.83 9.14 -6.55
C THR A 215 -19.11 8.44 -5.23
N ALA A 216 -19.08 9.18 -4.14
CA ALA A 216 -19.48 8.64 -2.84
C ALA A 216 -20.19 9.66 -1.97
N ALA A 217 -21.06 9.13 -1.08
CA ALA A 217 -21.56 9.84 0.09
C ALA A 217 -21.04 9.14 1.35
N GLU A 218 -20.26 9.84 2.14
CA GLU A 218 -19.54 9.30 3.29
C GLU A 218 -20.06 9.87 4.60
N SER A 219 -20.34 8.98 5.55
CA SER A 219 -20.63 9.35 6.94
C SER A 219 -19.45 9.01 7.84
N LEU A 220 -19.36 7.78 8.39
CA LEU A 220 -18.31 7.38 9.33
C LEU A 220 -16.89 7.50 8.75
N THR A 221 -16.72 7.36 7.45
CA THR A 221 -15.40 7.42 6.79
C THR A 221 -14.93 8.85 6.55
N ALA A 222 -15.84 9.83 6.54
CA ALA A 222 -15.58 11.26 6.52
C ALA A 222 -14.57 11.69 5.42
N GLY A 223 -14.76 11.22 4.19
CA GLY A 223 -13.96 11.57 3.02
C GLY A 223 -12.77 10.61 2.74
N LEU A 224 -12.54 9.59 3.58
CA LEU A 224 -11.41 8.69 3.43
C LEU A 224 -11.47 7.87 2.14
N PHE A 225 -12.64 7.38 1.74
CA PHE A 225 -12.84 6.65 0.49
C PHE A 225 -12.51 7.53 -0.72
N GLN A 226 -13.06 8.75 -0.74
CA GLN A 226 -12.83 9.70 -1.81
C GLN A 226 -11.39 10.20 -1.87
N SER A 227 -10.79 10.48 -0.72
CA SER A 227 -9.38 10.87 -0.61
C SER A 227 -8.46 9.82 -1.22
N SER A 228 -8.73 8.51 -0.99
CA SER A 228 -7.93 7.43 -1.55
C SER A 228 -7.97 7.35 -3.08
N LEU A 229 -9.04 7.82 -3.72
CA LEU A 229 -9.10 7.95 -5.19
C LEU A 229 -8.31 9.15 -5.69
N ALA A 230 -8.30 10.24 -4.92
CA ALA A 230 -7.60 11.46 -5.29
C ALA A 230 -6.07 11.34 -5.26
N ASP A 231 -5.53 10.30 -4.61
CA ASP A 231 -4.09 10.01 -4.56
C ASP A 231 -3.49 9.62 -5.93
N PHE A 232 -4.34 9.24 -6.90
CA PHE A 232 -3.87 8.78 -8.21
C PHE A 232 -3.83 9.92 -9.24
N PRO A 233 -2.72 10.06 -10.00
CA PRO A 233 -2.66 11.00 -11.11
C PRO A 233 -3.78 10.75 -12.13
N GLY A 234 -4.52 11.79 -12.49
CA GLY A 234 -5.65 11.67 -13.41
C GLY A 234 -6.97 11.27 -12.75
N ALA A 235 -7.08 11.34 -11.42
CA ALA A 235 -8.30 11.02 -10.67
C ALA A 235 -9.56 11.77 -11.18
N SER A 236 -9.41 12.98 -11.70
CA SER A 236 -10.53 13.77 -12.26
C SER A 236 -11.22 13.13 -13.47
N GLN A 237 -10.61 12.14 -14.11
CA GLN A 237 -11.22 11.40 -15.21
C GLN A 237 -12.32 10.44 -14.73
N VAL A 238 -12.13 9.87 -13.53
CA VAL A 238 -13.00 8.83 -12.97
C VAL A 238 -13.76 9.26 -11.72
N PHE A 239 -13.33 10.36 -11.09
CA PHE A 239 -13.91 10.88 -9.85
C PHE A 239 -14.23 12.37 -9.98
N LYS A 240 -15.53 12.70 -9.97
CA LYS A 240 -16.03 14.09 -10.13
C LYS A 240 -16.18 14.83 -8.81
N GLY A 241 -16.08 14.14 -7.69
CA GLY A 241 -16.36 14.63 -6.36
C GLY A 241 -17.44 13.80 -5.66
N GLY A 242 -17.87 14.25 -4.47
CA GLY A 242 -18.90 13.58 -3.69
C GLY A 242 -19.22 14.34 -2.41
N PHE A 243 -19.78 13.65 -1.44
CA PHE A 243 -20.39 14.25 -0.26
C PHE A 243 -19.83 13.66 1.03
N VAL A 244 -19.59 14.53 2.02
CA VAL A 244 -19.34 14.13 3.40
C VAL A 244 -20.52 14.59 4.24
N THR A 245 -21.40 13.64 4.62
CA THR A 245 -22.67 13.90 5.28
C THR A 245 -22.70 13.22 6.64
N TYR A 246 -22.11 13.89 7.64
CA TYR A 246 -21.85 13.27 8.94
C TYR A 246 -23.10 13.22 9.83
N SER A 247 -23.90 14.29 9.89
CA SER A 247 -25.18 14.33 10.61
C SER A 247 -26.36 13.89 9.76
N ILE A 248 -27.48 13.58 10.40
CA ILE A 248 -28.73 13.21 9.70
C ILE A 248 -29.28 14.40 8.89
N GLU A 249 -29.16 15.62 9.43
CA GLU A 249 -29.61 16.84 8.79
C GLU A 249 -28.82 17.11 7.51
N GLU A 250 -27.50 16.96 7.56
CA GLU A 250 -26.64 17.12 6.37
C GLU A 250 -26.87 15.98 5.34
N LYS A 251 -27.17 14.75 5.78
CA LYS A 251 -27.62 13.68 4.86
C LYS A 251 -28.88 14.08 4.12
N ALA A 252 -29.86 14.56 4.86
CA ALA A 252 -31.13 14.99 4.27
C ALA A 252 -30.95 16.18 3.29
N LYS A 253 -30.21 17.20 3.73
CA LYS A 253 -30.03 18.44 2.98
C LYS A 253 -29.18 18.26 1.73
N MET A 254 -27.96 17.69 1.89
CA MET A 254 -26.98 17.63 0.80
C MET A 254 -27.35 16.55 -0.23
N LEU A 255 -27.93 15.43 0.22
CA LEU A 255 -28.31 14.31 -0.64
C LEU A 255 -29.79 14.37 -1.08
N GLN A 256 -30.56 15.37 -0.64
CA GLN A 256 -31.99 15.53 -0.96
C GLN A 256 -32.80 14.29 -0.55
N ILE A 257 -32.45 13.63 0.55
CA ILE A 257 -33.20 12.52 1.10
C ILE A 257 -34.20 13.08 2.13
N PRO A 258 -35.49 12.71 2.07
CA PRO A 258 -36.43 13.16 3.07
C PRO A 258 -36.02 12.80 4.48
N LEU A 259 -35.98 13.78 5.39
CA LEU A 259 -35.51 13.58 6.77
C LEU A 259 -36.35 12.52 7.50
N GLU A 260 -37.64 12.47 7.22
CA GLU A 260 -38.55 11.48 7.82
C GLU A 260 -38.25 10.06 7.37
N GLU A 261 -37.78 9.83 6.14
CA GLU A 261 -37.35 8.52 5.68
C GLU A 261 -36.06 8.06 6.44
N LEU A 262 -35.09 8.99 6.62
CA LEU A 262 -33.91 8.70 7.38
C LEU A 262 -34.22 8.36 8.85
N ARG A 263 -35.19 9.08 9.44
CA ARG A 263 -35.63 8.79 10.82
C ARG A 263 -36.39 7.47 10.94
N ALA A 264 -37.21 7.15 9.97
CA ALA A 264 -38.01 5.93 9.96
C ALA A 264 -37.14 4.66 9.79
N HIS A 265 -36.09 4.72 8.97
CA HIS A 265 -35.24 3.58 8.66
C HIS A 265 -33.95 3.53 9.49
N GLY A 266 -33.61 4.60 10.21
CA GLY A 266 -32.36 4.78 10.94
C GLY A 266 -31.20 5.20 10.03
N VAL A 267 -30.25 5.95 10.61
CA VAL A 267 -29.06 6.42 9.86
C VAL A 267 -28.04 5.33 9.63
N VAL A 268 -28.08 4.25 10.43
CA VAL A 268 -27.20 3.08 10.30
C VAL A 268 -28.00 1.89 9.78
N SER A 269 -28.33 1.92 8.50
CA SER A 269 -29.19 0.91 7.88
C SER A 269 -28.84 0.66 6.41
N ALA A 270 -29.31 -0.47 5.86
CA ALA A 270 -29.21 -0.80 4.44
C ALA A 270 -29.89 0.27 3.58
N PHE A 271 -31.11 0.68 3.96
CA PHE A 271 -31.87 1.73 3.29
C PHE A 271 -31.06 3.03 3.18
N THR A 272 -30.49 3.51 4.28
CA THR A 272 -29.72 4.75 4.29
C THR A 272 -28.47 4.64 3.44
N ALA A 273 -27.74 3.51 3.50
CA ALA A 273 -26.56 3.29 2.64
C ALA A 273 -26.91 3.31 1.15
N GLU A 274 -28.00 2.65 0.75
CA GLU A 274 -28.46 2.61 -0.64
C GLU A 274 -28.93 3.99 -1.11
N LYS A 275 -29.71 4.71 -0.30
CA LYS A 275 -30.16 6.07 -0.63
C LYS A 275 -29.00 7.06 -0.72
N MET A 276 -28.01 6.97 0.15
CA MET A 276 -26.80 7.79 0.06
C MET A 276 -26.04 7.52 -1.25
N ALA A 277 -25.89 6.25 -1.64
CA ALA A 277 -25.25 5.86 -2.89
C ALA A 277 -26.01 6.38 -4.11
N GLU A 278 -27.34 6.15 -4.14
CA GLU A 278 -28.23 6.56 -5.23
C GLU A 278 -28.21 8.07 -5.44
N GLN A 279 -28.42 8.83 -4.37
CA GLN A 279 -28.49 10.28 -4.45
C GLN A 279 -27.13 10.91 -4.83
N ALA A 280 -26.03 10.38 -4.27
CA ALA A 280 -24.72 10.84 -4.69
C ALA A 280 -24.49 10.61 -6.19
N ARG A 281 -24.85 9.43 -6.72
CA ARG A 281 -24.75 9.10 -8.14
C ARG A 281 -25.58 10.04 -9.01
N LEU A 282 -26.84 10.26 -8.65
CA LEU A 282 -27.74 11.11 -9.41
C LEU A 282 -27.31 12.59 -9.41
N LEU A 283 -26.94 13.12 -8.24
CA LEU A 283 -26.52 14.51 -8.08
C LEU A 283 -25.23 14.87 -8.80
N THR A 284 -24.30 13.91 -8.89
CA THR A 284 -23.03 14.12 -9.59
C THR A 284 -23.06 13.71 -11.06
N GLY A 285 -24.09 12.98 -11.48
CA GLY A 285 -24.17 12.37 -12.81
C GLY A 285 -23.06 11.34 -13.04
N SER A 286 -22.64 10.62 -11.99
CA SER A 286 -21.66 9.53 -12.08
C SER A 286 -22.33 8.22 -12.48
N ASP A 287 -21.52 7.25 -12.98
CA ASP A 287 -22.03 5.94 -13.38
C ASP A 287 -22.26 5.04 -12.16
N LEU A 288 -21.38 5.14 -11.16
CA LEU A 288 -21.47 4.43 -9.89
C LEU A 288 -21.50 5.39 -8.70
N GLY A 289 -22.28 5.04 -7.67
CA GLY A 289 -22.31 5.75 -6.40
C GLY A 289 -22.10 4.80 -5.22
N ILE A 290 -21.30 5.23 -4.24
CA ILE A 290 -21.10 4.52 -2.97
C ILE A 290 -21.73 5.32 -1.82
N GLY A 291 -22.41 4.62 -0.92
CA GLY A 291 -22.93 5.17 0.34
C GLY A 291 -22.30 4.44 1.53
N LEU A 292 -21.67 5.18 2.44
CA LEU A 292 -20.99 4.63 3.61
C LEU A 292 -21.61 5.18 4.89
N THR A 293 -22.35 4.35 5.61
CA THR A 293 -22.90 4.69 6.93
C THR A 293 -22.62 3.60 7.94
N GLY A 294 -22.48 3.95 9.22
CA GLY A 294 -22.13 2.96 10.25
C GLY A 294 -21.62 3.55 11.55
N VAL A 295 -21.29 2.65 12.47
CA VAL A 295 -20.83 2.95 13.83
C VAL A 295 -19.34 2.67 13.92
N ALA A 296 -18.52 3.72 13.88
CA ALA A 296 -17.07 3.55 14.00
C ALA A 296 -16.61 3.25 15.43
N GLY A 297 -17.49 3.43 16.42
CA GLY A 297 -17.21 3.20 17.85
C GLY A 297 -16.58 4.40 18.58
N PRO A 298 -16.30 4.27 19.88
CA PRO A 298 -16.41 3.04 20.69
C PRO A 298 -17.85 2.67 21.11
N GLU A 299 -18.78 3.63 21.11
CA GLU A 299 -20.15 3.42 21.55
C GLU A 299 -21.04 2.86 20.42
N GLU A 300 -22.14 2.24 20.78
CA GLU A 300 -23.20 1.84 19.86
C GLU A 300 -24.02 3.04 19.36
N LEU A 301 -24.73 2.87 18.27
CA LEU A 301 -25.66 3.86 17.73
C LEU A 301 -26.88 3.14 17.15
N GLU A 302 -28.10 3.59 17.52
CA GLU A 302 -29.37 3.01 17.04
C GLU A 302 -29.46 1.49 17.25
N GLY A 303 -28.92 0.98 18.39
CA GLY A 303 -28.87 -0.45 18.66
C GLY A 303 -27.89 -1.25 17.81
N GLN A 304 -27.08 -0.59 16.99
CA GLN A 304 -26.01 -1.23 16.21
C GLN A 304 -24.68 -1.14 16.98
N PRO A 305 -24.00 -2.26 17.24
CA PRO A 305 -22.72 -2.26 17.93
C PRO A 305 -21.62 -1.55 17.12
N ALA A 306 -20.58 -1.09 17.85
CA ALA A 306 -19.39 -0.52 17.25
C ALA A 306 -18.79 -1.48 16.20
N GLY A 307 -18.37 -0.95 15.07
CA GLY A 307 -17.86 -1.72 13.93
C GLY A 307 -18.94 -2.13 12.91
N THR A 308 -20.23 -1.91 13.19
CA THR A 308 -21.28 -2.15 12.19
C THR A 308 -21.26 -1.08 11.11
N VAL A 309 -21.10 -1.51 9.85
CA VAL A 309 -21.08 -0.62 8.67
C VAL A 309 -22.02 -1.16 7.61
N PHE A 310 -22.80 -0.28 7.00
CA PHE A 310 -23.57 -0.55 5.80
C PHE A 310 -22.93 0.21 4.63
N ILE A 311 -22.72 -0.51 3.54
CA ILE A 311 -22.14 -0.01 2.30
C ILE A 311 -23.16 -0.18 1.20
N GLY A 312 -23.63 0.91 0.62
CA GLY A 312 -24.52 0.94 -0.53
C GLY A 312 -23.73 1.12 -1.82
N LEU A 313 -24.14 0.45 -2.86
CA LEU A 313 -23.70 0.66 -4.24
C LEU A 313 -24.92 0.95 -5.11
N SER A 314 -24.86 2.02 -5.89
CA SER A 314 -25.85 2.39 -6.88
C SER A 314 -25.25 2.37 -8.27
N THR A 315 -25.92 1.70 -9.19
CA THR A 315 -25.57 1.62 -10.61
C THR A 315 -26.80 1.97 -11.46
N LYS A 316 -26.70 1.91 -12.78
CA LYS A 316 -27.85 2.06 -13.69
C LYS A 316 -28.83 0.88 -13.58
N GLU A 317 -28.35 -0.29 -13.18
CA GLU A 317 -29.15 -1.52 -13.03
C GLU A 317 -29.92 -1.56 -11.71
N GLY A 318 -29.54 -0.76 -10.71
CA GLY A 318 -30.22 -0.67 -9.42
C GLY A 318 -29.27 -0.43 -8.25
N ASN A 319 -29.84 -0.56 -7.05
CA ASN A 319 -29.17 -0.34 -5.79
C ASN A 319 -29.02 -1.66 -5.05
N GLN A 320 -27.91 -1.81 -4.33
CA GLN A 320 -27.66 -2.94 -3.44
C GLN A 320 -26.84 -2.48 -2.24
N SER A 321 -26.94 -3.21 -1.13
CA SER A 321 -26.15 -2.93 0.04
C SER A 321 -25.54 -4.18 0.67
N THR A 322 -24.48 -3.99 1.43
CA THR A 322 -23.84 -5.02 2.23
C THR A 322 -23.63 -4.51 3.65
N ARG A 323 -23.98 -5.35 4.64
CA ARG A 323 -23.66 -5.12 6.04
C ARG A 323 -22.35 -5.83 6.36
N VAL A 324 -21.38 -5.12 6.95
CA VAL A 324 -20.15 -5.69 7.48
C VAL A 324 -20.02 -5.36 8.96
N VAL A 325 -19.39 -6.26 9.73
CA VAL A 325 -19.14 -6.05 11.16
C VAL A 325 -17.62 -6.12 11.38
N ILE A 326 -17.03 -4.98 11.69
CA ILE A 326 -15.58 -4.82 11.92
C ILE A 326 -15.37 -4.71 13.42
N GLY A 327 -15.55 -5.83 14.12
CA GLY A 327 -15.44 -5.88 15.59
C GLY A 327 -14.00 -5.88 16.11
N GLY A 328 -13.81 -5.41 17.35
CA GLY A 328 -12.53 -5.50 18.07
C GLY A 328 -11.40 -4.63 17.48
N ARG A 329 -11.72 -3.61 16.68
CA ARG A 329 -10.77 -2.71 16.02
C ARG A 329 -10.89 -1.28 16.53
N SER A 330 -9.81 -0.51 16.35
CA SER A 330 -9.85 0.93 16.63
C SER A 330 -10.82 1.66 15.69
N ARG A 331 -11.28 2.83 16.11
CA ARG A 331 -12.13 3.69 15.26
C ARG A 331 -11.48 4.00 13.89
N SER A 332 -10.18 4.22 13.85
CA SER A 332 -9.43 4.44 12.60
C SER A 332 -9.43 3.20 11.72
N ASP A 333 -9.23 2.02 12.29
CA ASP A 333 -9.25 0.75 11.54
C ASP A 333 -10.64 0.45 10.99
N VAL A 334 -11.71 0.67 11.78
CA VAL A 334 -13.09 0.49 11.30
C VAL A 334 -13.35 1.35 10.06
N ARG A 335 -12.97 2.63 10.10
CA ARG A 335 -13.10 3.55 8.96
C ARG A 335 -12.30 3.09 7.74
N TYR A 336 -11.04 2.71 7.95
CA TYR A 336 -10.16 2.25 6.89
C TYR A 336 -10.68 0.94 6.26
N ILE A 337 -11.00 -0.07 7.07
CA ILE A 337 -11.50 -1.35 6.58
C ILE A 337 -12.85 -1.18 5.86
N ALA A 338 -13.71 -0.26 6.32
CA ALA A 338 -14.94 0.08 5.62
C ALA A 338 -14.68 0.58 4.19
N THR A 339 -13.63 1.40 3.98
CA THR A 339 -13.25 1.84 2.62
C THR A 339 -12.77 0.68 1.75
N LEU A 340 -12.03 -0.28 2.32
CA LEU A 340 -11.60 -1.48 1.58
C LEU A 340 -12.79 -2.32 1.11
N HIS A 341 -13.80 -2.52 1.96
CA HIS A 341 -15.04 -3.19 1.58
C HIS A 341 -15.78 -2.47 0.46
N ALA A 342 -15.84 -1.14 0.53
CA ALA A 342 -16.46 -0.33 -0.51
C ALA A 342 -15.70 -0.44 -1.85
N PHE A 343 -14.37 -0.35 -1.84
CA PHE A 343 -13.57 -0.56 -3.05
C PHE A 343 -13.76 -1.97 -3.63
N ASN A 344 -13.79 -3.00 -2.80
CA ASN A 344 -14.02 -4.36 -3.28
C ASN A 344 -15.44 -4.53 -3.86
N MET A 345 -16.44 -3.84 -3.31
CA MET A 345 -17.80 -3.85 -3.85
C MET A 345 -17.87 -3.21 -5.26
N VAL A 346 -17.19 -2.07 -5.45
CA VAL A 346 -17.05 -1.42 -6.76
C VAL A 346 -16.28 -2.32 -7.73
N ARG A 347 -15.11 -2.89 -7.30
CA ARG A 347 -14.33 -3.81 -8.12
C ARG A 347 -15.16 -4.96 -8.66
N ARG A 348 -15.94 -5.61 -7.77
CA ARG A 348 -16.81 -6.74 -8.16
C ARG A 348 -17.93 -6.33 -9.11
N ALA A 349 -18.44 -5.11 -9.02
CA ALA A 349 -19.42 -4.60 -9.95
C ALA A 349 -18.81 -4.37 -11.34
N LEU A 350 -17.64 -3.71 -11.40
CA LEU A 350 -16.92 -3.44 -12.64
C LEU A 350 -16.44 -4.70 -13.38
N LEU A 351 -16.14 -5.79 -12.66
CA LEU A 351 -15.74 -7.06 -13.28
C LEU A 351 -16.92 -7.88 -13.83
N LYS A 352 -18.17 -7.51 -13.52
CA LYS A 352 -19.40 -8.17 -14.03
C LYS A 352 -20.01 -7.43 -15.21
N SER A 353 -19.64 -6.17 -15.39
CA SER A 353 -20.08 -5.33 -16.51
C SER A 353 -19.18 -5.60 -17.73
#